data_ff1e5f15978ecd9c1f758e19cdf080f9
#
_entry.id   ff1e5f15978ecd9c1f758e19cdf080f9
#
_cell.length_a   1.000
_cell.length_b   1.000
_cell.length_c   1.000
_cell.angle_alpha   90.00
_cell.angle_beta   90.00
_cell.angle_gamma   90.00
#
_symmetry.space_group_name_H-M   'P 1'
#
loop_
_entity.id
_entity.type
_entity.pdbx_description
1 polymer ?
#
loop_
_entity_poly.entity_id
_entity_poly.type
_entity_poly.pdbx_seq_one_letter_code
_entity_poly.pdbx_strand_id
1 'polypeptide(L)' 'MRIRNGSIKERRVRVRGKSRIRDILLRAGINPEEVVIIKDEELITEDDFISEGEIIEVLPVSLGG' A
#
# COMPACT_ATOMS: atom_id res chain seq x y z
N MET A 1 6.07 6.49 -5.64
CA MET A 1 5.90 5.30 -4.80
C MET A 1 5.48 4.11 -5.63
N ARG A 2 5.95 2.95 -5.28
CA ARG A 2 5.56 1.74 -5.97
C ARG A 2 4.79 0.83 -5.02
N ILE A 3 3.63 0.37 -5.47
CA ILE A 3 2.82 -0.57 -4.72
C ILE A 3 2.97 -1.94 -5.39
N ARG A 4 3.50 -2.89 -4.66
CA ARG A 4 3.58 -4.25 -5.14
C ARG A 4 2.35 -5.00 -4.65
N ASN A 5 1.57 -5.49 -5.59
CA ASN A 5 0.37 -6.26 -5.28
C ASN A 5 0.71 -7.74 -5.22
N GLY A 6 0.17 -8.45 -4.25
CA GLY A 6 0.42 -9.87 -4.09
C GLY A 6 0.07 -10.75 -5.27
N SER A 7 -0.72 -10.29 -6.19
CA SER A 7 -0.90 -11.03 -7.40
C SER A 7 0.16 -10.59 -8.38
N ILE A 8 0.36 -10.07 -9.22
CA ILE A 8 1.45 -9.98 -10.17
C ILE A 8 1.75 -8.56 -10.61
N LYS A 9 0.81 -7.67 -10.43
CA LYS A 9 0.93 -6.33 -10.99
C LYS A 9 1.40 -5.32 -9.97
N GLU A 10 2.43 -4.60 -10.33
CA GLU A 10 2.89 -3.47 -9.57
C GLU A 10 2.19 -2.22 -10.10
N ARG A 11 1.85 -1.33 -9.19
CA ARG A 11 1.31 -0.04 -9.55
C ARG A 11 2.24 1.05 -9.08
N ARG A 12 2.44 2.03 -9.93
CA ARG A 12 3.18 3.23 -9.56
C ARG A 12 2.21 4.32 -9.22
N VAL A 13 2.43 4.92 -8.06
CA VAL A 13 1.61 6.04 -7.63
C VAL A 13 2.53 7.21 -7.34
N ARG A 14 2.18 8.38 -7.80
CA ARG A 14 2.93 9.57 -7.49
C ARG A 14 2.60 10.04 -6.09
N VAL A 15 3.63 10.20 -5.31
CA VAL A 15 3.51 10.73 -3.96
C VAL A 15 4.33 11.99 -3.90
N ARG A 16 3.72 13.08 -3.47
CA ARG A 16 4.44 14.32 -3.25
C ARG A 16 4.78 14.42 -1.78
N GLY A 17 6.07 14.41 -1.50
CA GLY A 17 6.52 14.50 -0.13
C GLY A 17 6.03 13.32 0.68
N LYS A 18 5.33 13.62 1.76
CA LYS A 18 4.87 12.60 2.70
C LYS A 18 3.36 12.49 2.63
N SER A 19 2.85 11.30 2.46
CA SER A 19 1.42 11.06 2.36
C SER A 19 1.01 9.88 3.23
N ARG A 20 -0.24 9.89 3.65
CA ARG A 20 -0.77 8.79 4.42
C ARG A 20 -1.08 7.62 3.47
N ILE A 21 -0.70 6.42 3.89
CA ILE A 21 -0.89 5.24 3.03
C ILE A 21 -2.35 5.05 2.63
N ARG A 22 -3.26 5.28 3.55
CA ARG A 22 -4.70 5.19 3.26
C ARG A 22 -5.09 5.99 2.03
N ASP A 23 -4.63 7.23 1.95
CA ASP A 23 -5.00 8.09 0.85
C ASP A 23 -4.46 7.57 -0.48
N ILE A 24 -3.27 7.02 -0.45
CA ILE A 24 -2.65 6.49 -1.65
C ILE A 24 -3.37 5.25 -2.13
N LEU A 25 -3.72 4.37 -1.22
CA LEU A 25 -4.44 3.15 -1.58
C LEU A 25 -5.80 3.47 -2.17
N LEU A 26 -6.51 4.43 -1.58
CA LEU A 26 -7.82 4.83 -2.09
C LEU A 26 -7.71 5.41 -3.50
N ARG A 27 -6.69 6.19 -3.75
CA ARG A 27 -6.45 6.72 -5.10
C ARG A 27 -6.16 5.63 -6.10
N ALA A 28 -5.53 4.57 -5.67
CA ALA A 28 -5.22 3.44 -6.54
C ALA A 28 -6.39 2.47 -6.69
N GLY A 29 -7.50 2.76 -6.04
CA GLY A 29 -8.66 1.87 -6.09
C GLY A 29 -8.54 0.66 -5.20
N ILE A 30 -7.70 0.73 -4.19
CA ILE A 30 -7.49 -0.37 -3.26
C ILE A 30 -8.14 -0.02 -1.93
N ASN A 31 -8.95 -0.94 -1.40
CA ASN A 31 -9.56 -0.75 -0.11
C ASN A 31 -8.56 -1.10 1.00
N PRO A 32 -8.15 -0.13 1.82
CA PRO A 32 -7.14 -0.41 2.85
C PRO A 32 -7.56 -1.45 3.88
N GLU A 33 -8.86 -1.65 4.05
CA GLU A 33 -9.35 -2.62 5.02
C GLU A 33 -9.26 -4.06 4.54
N GLU A 34 -9.03 -4.25 3.26
CA GLU A 34 -8.98 -5.58 2.68
C GLU A 34 -7.58 -6.07 2.37
N VAL A 35 -6.59 -5.33 2.81
CA VAL A 35 -5.21 -5.66 2.51
C VAL A 35 -4.31 -5.50 3.73
N VAL A 36 -3.20 -6.21 3.70
CA VAL A 36 -2.11 -5.94 4.63
C VAL A 36 -1.02 -5.20 3.88
N ILE A 37 -0.33 -4.34 4.58
CA ILE A 37 0.66 -3.47 3.99
C ILE A 37 2.02 -3.77 4.61
N ILE A 38 3.00 -3.99 3.75
CA ILE A 38 4.34 -4.32 4.18
C ILE A 38 5.32 -3.32 3.59
N LYS A 39 6.18 -2.80 4.43
CA LYS A 39 7.23 -1.88 4.01
C LYS A 39 8.52 -2.30 4.69
N ASP A 40 9.58 -2.50 3.91
CA ASP A 40 10.88 -2.92 4.42
C ASP A 40 10.78 -4.17 5.30
N GLU A 41 9.98 -5.12 4.85
CA GLU A 41 9.76 -6.38 5.54
C GLU A 41 9.03 -6.24 6.88
N GLU A 42 8.46 -5.08 7.14
CA GLU A 42 7.67 -4.85 8.35
C GLU A 42 6.21 -4.64 8.00
N LEU A 43 5.35 -5.21 8.83
CA LEU A 43 3.92 -5.00 8.71
C LEU A 43 3.59 -3.61 9.24
N ILE A 44 2.96 -2.80 8.41
CA ILE A 44 2.57 -1.45 8.81
C ILE A 44 1.07 -1.28 8.60
N THR A 45 0.54 -0.16 9.06
CA THR A 45 -0.89 0.11 8.96
C THR A 45 -1.18 1.20 7.93
N GLU A 46 -2.43 1.32 7.57
CA GLU A 46 -2.86 2.34 6.64
C GLU A 46 -2.70 3.76 7.19
N ASP A 47 -2.55 3.89 8.50
CA ASP A 47 -2.35 5.18 9.13
C ASP A 47 -0.91 5.65 9.11
N ASP A 48 0.00 4.80 8.70
CA ASP A 48 1.39 5.17 8.56
C ASP A 48 1.59 6.09 7.36
N PHE A 49 2.69 6.79 7.37
CA PHE A 49 3.03 7.71 6.28
C PHE A 49 4.08 7.08 5.37
N ILE A 50 4.06 7.51 4.14
CA ILE A 50 5.04 7.07 3.17
C ILE A 50 5.56 8.29 2.42
N SER A 51 6.83 8.25 2.08
CA SER A 51 7.50 9.33 1.37
C SER A 51 7.77 8.97 -0.08
N GLU A 52 8.06 9.99 -0.86
CA GLU A 52 8.40 9.81 -2.26
C GLU A 52 9.57 8.82 -2.41
N GLY A 53 9.45 7.95 -3.37
CA GLY A 53 10.50 6.98 -3.65
C GLY A 53 10.42 5.69 -2.85
N GLU A 54 9.56 5.62 -1.85
CA GLU A 54 9.41 4.41 -1.07
C GLU A 54 8.56 3.38 -1.78
N ILE A 55 8.74 2.13 -1.42
CA ILE A 55 8.01 1.01 -2.00
C ILE A 55 7.26 0.29 -0.89
N ILE A 56 5.99 0.04 -1.12
CA ILE A 56 5.22 -0.81 -0.19
C ILE A 56 4.69 -2.01 -0.93
N GLU A 57 4.48 -3.07 -0.20
CA GLU A 57 3.87 -4.27 -0.71
C GLU A 57 2.48 -4.38 -0.13
N VAL A 58 1.50 -4.68 -0.97
CA VAL A 58 0.10 -4.77 -0.56
C VAL A 58 -0.40 -6.16 -0.88
N LEU A 59 -0.86 -6.87 0.12
CA LEU A 59 -1.34 -8.23 -0.03
C LEU A 59 -2.81 -8.31 0.35
N PRO A 60 -3.63 -8.97 -0.44
CA PRO A 60 -5.04 -9.12 -0.10
C PRO A 60 -5.20 -10.03 1.11
N VAL A 61 -6.15 -9.68 1.96
CA VAL A 61 -6.51 -10.51 3.10
C VAL A 61 -7.77 -11.27 2.74
N SER A 62 -7.67 -12.55 2.69
CA SER A 62 -8.83 -13.37 2.43
C SER A 62 -9.53 -13.66 3.74
N LEU A 63 -10.59 -12.93 3.97
CA LEU A 63 -11.40 -13.13 5.16
C LEU A 63 -12.58 -14.01 4.80
N GLY A 64 -12.69 -15.07 5.17
CA GLY A 64 -13.87 -15.79 4.90
C GLY A 64 -13.65 -17.09 4.47
N GLY A 65 -12.85 -17.29 4.73
CA GLY A 65 -12.80 -18.62 4.64
C GLY A 65 -13.55 -19.27 3.65
#